data_3ed47e036a52b4a14218aaa097a201b0
#
_entry.id   3ed47e036a52b4a14218aaa097a201b0
#
_cell.length_a   1.000
_cell.length_b   1.000
_cell.length_c   1.000
_cell.angle_alpha   90.00
_cell.angle_beta   90.00
_cell.angle_gamma   90.00
#
_symmetry.space_group_name_H-M   'P 1'
#
loop_
_entity.id
_entity.type
_entity.pdbx_description
1 polymer ?
#
loop_
_entity_poly.entity_id
_entity_poly.type
_entity_poly.pdbx_seq_one_letter_code
_entity_poly.pdbx_strand_id
1 'polypeptide(L)'
;MSALEDSLKILLINHYAGSPEMGMEFRPYYISRELVKKGHDVTIIAGSFSHLRKTNPDITENFTEQEIDGIKYVWIKTDEYDSNGVARAFSMYHFCKALKANKKKIVERYKPDVVISSSTYPLDSYPSYRIAKLAGAKYIHEVHDMWPLTLYEAGGMSKRNPFVIAMQFAEDHAYKKSDVVVSLLPHAKEYMIEHGMKANHFRYIPNGVVINEWDAAREIPSEHRLVFNKLKREGKFIIGYFGSHELSYGLHNLLDVTKQLNDENVHLVMVGKGKLKGELISYAEQNGIDNVTFLPPVEKGIIPAVIDNFDTIFIGTIESPLYRFGICMNKMFDSMMAAKPIVMAITTPSTPVSESGCGIITKSCDNDAIKAAIRKIQSMSTEEREQMGMLGREAVLSKYTYENIASEFEKAFE
;
A
#
# COMPACT_ATOMS: atom_id res chain seq x y z
N MET A 1 -30.55 10.33 15.59
CA MET A 1 -29.75 11.58 15.70
C MET A 1 -28.65 11.28 16.71
N SER A 2 -27.52 10.73 16.25
CA SER A 2 -26.33 10.52 17.08
C SER A 2 -25.67 11.89 17.31
N ALA A 3 -25.15 12.09 18.53
CA ALA A 3 -24.37 13.25 18.88
C ALA A 3 -23.35 13.55 17.79
N LEU A 4 -23.23 14.81 17.39
CA LEU A 4 -22.08 15.33 16.68
C LEU A 4 -20.88 15.06 17.61
N GLU A 5 -20.10 14.02 17.33
CA GLU A 5 -18.77 13.90 17.92
C GLU A 5 -18.06 15.22 17.60
N ASP A 6 -17.36 15.80 18.58
CA ASP A 6 -16.74 17.11 18.44
C ASP A 6 -15.80 17.10 17.22
N SER A 7 -16.06 18.01 16.27
CA SER A 7 -15.25 18.20 15.07
C SER A 7 -13.80 18.51 15.47
N LEU A 8 -12.87 17.62 15.13
CA LEU A 8 -11.44 17.76 15.42
C LEU A 8 -10.70 18.42 14.26
N LYS A 9 -9.67 19.19 14.58
CA LYS A 9 -8.67 19.70 13.63
C LYS A 9 -7.51 18.75 13.55
N ILE A 10 -7.39 18.04 12.44
CA ILE A 10 -6.40 17.00 12.22
C ILE A 10 -5.31 17.52 11.30
N LEU A 11 -4.07 17.49 11.75
CA LEU A 11 -2.89 17.83 10.97
C LEU A 11 -2.13 16.56 10.62
N LEU A 12 -2.24 16.11 9.37
CA LEU A 12 -1.50 14.98 8.84
C LEU A 12 -0.25 15.48 8.12
N ILE A 13 0.93 15.01 8.53
CA ILE A 13 2.23 15.33 7.95
C ILE A 13 2.72 14.12 7.19
N ASN A 14 2.74 14.21 5.86
CA ASN A 14 3.25 13.15 4.98
C ASN A 14 3.97 13.77 3.78
N HIS A 15 5.29 13.61 3.72
CA HIS A 15 6.14 14.20 2.68
C HIS A 15 5.65 13.88 1.26
N TYR A 16 5.18 12.64 1.05
CA TYR A 16 4.84 12.12 -0.28
C TYR A 16 3.34 12.12 -0.59
N ALA A 17 2.49 12.62 0.32
CA ALA A 17 1.06 12.64 0.11
C ALA A 17 0.67 13.33 -1.19
N GLY A 18 -0.31 12.78 -1.87
CA GLY A 18 -0.89 13.31 -3.11
C GLY A 18 -2.40 13.06 -3.14
N SER A 19 -2.96 13.09 -4.34
CA SER A 19 -4.36 12.76 -4.62
C SER A 19 -4.44 11.76 -5.77
N PRO A 20 -5.62 11.16 -6.07
CA PRO A 20 -5.79 10.30 -7.25
C PRO A 20 -5.37 10.97 -8.56
N GLU A 21 -5.61 12.27 -8.73
CA GLU A 21 -5.22 13.03 -9.91
C GLU A 21 -3.69 13.18 -10.02
N MET A 22 -2.99 13.25 -8.90
CA MET A 22 -1.54 13.31 -8.84
C MET A 22 -0.87 11.94 -9.00
N GLY A 23 -1.64 10.85 -8.94
CA GLY A 23 -1.11 9.48 -8.98
C GLY A 23 -0.87 8.91 -7.58
N MET A 24 0.21 8.16 -7.35
CA MET A 24 0.52 7.37 -6.14
C MET A 24 0.31 8.06 -4.77
N GLU A 25 0.43 7.32 -3.68
CA GLU A 25 0.22 7.76 -2.27
C GLU A 25 -1.23 8.09 -1.93
N PHE A 26 -2.10 7.13 -2.18
CA PHE A 26 -3.54 7.29 -1.97
C PHE A 26 -3.99 7.21 -0.50
N ARG A 27 -3.28 6.46 0.38
CA ARG A 27 -3.72 6.23 1.76
C ARG A 27 -3.97 7.52 2.55
N PRO A 28 -3.04 8.50 2.62
CA PRO A 28 -3.28 9.75 3.32
C PRO A 28 -4.50 10.51 2.79
N TYR A 29 -4.68 10.51 1.47
CA TYR A 29 -5.82 11.14 0.83
C TYR A 29 -7.14 10.45 1.20
N TYR A 30 -7.24 9.13 1.05
CA TYR A 30 -8.49 8.41 1.30
C TYR A 30 -8.92 8.48 2.76
N ILE A 31 -7.99 8.31 3.71
CA ILE A 31 -8.28 8.46 5.13
C ILE A 31 -8.76 9.89 5.42
N SER A 32 -8.06 10.91 4.93
CA SER A 32 -8.41 12.31 5.13
C SER A 32 -9.76 12.65 4.53
N ARG A 33 -10.08 12.15 3.33
CA ARG A 33 -11.38 12.34 2.69
C ARG A 33 -12.53 11.75 3.52
N GLU A 34 -12.36 10.55 4.03
CA GLU A 34 -13.40 9.93 4.87
C GLU A 34 -13.54 10.65 6.23
N LEU A 35 -12.43 11.14 6.82
CA LEU A 35 -12.48 11.97 8.02
C LEU A 35 -13.18 13.32 7.78
N VAL A 36 -12.96 13.95 6.61
CA VAL A 36 -13.71 15.17 6.21
C VAL A 36 -15.21 14.88 6.08
N LYS A 37 -15.60 13.75 5.46
CA LYS A 37 -17.02 13.34 5.38
C LYS A 37 -17.65 13.13 6.75
N LYS A 38 -16.87 12.75 7.75
CA LYS A 38 -17.30 12.60 9.15
C LYS A 38 -17.36 13.93 9.92
N GLY A 39 -16.97 15.05 9.30
CA GLY A 39 -17.09 16.39 9.86
C GLY A 39 -15.81 16.96 10.48
N HIS A 40 -14.68 16.28 10.34
CA HIS A 40 -13.38 16.80 10.81
C HIS A 40 -12.76 17.81 9.84
N ASP A 41 -12.00 18.77 10.37
CA ASP A 41 -11.17 19.72 9.58
C ASP A 41 -9.78 19.10 9.37
N VAL A 42 -9.51 18.62 8.16
CA VAL A 42 -8.26 17.89 7.87
C VAL A 42 -7.32 18.75 7.03
N THR A 43 -6.11 18.94 7.54
CA THR A 43 -5.01 19.59 6.83
C THR A 43 -3.88 18.57 6.59
N ILE A 44 -3.45 18.42 5.34
CA ILE A 44 -2.28 17.60 4.97
C ILE A 44 -1.10 18.54 4.67
N ILE A 45 0.03 18.40 5.37
CA ILE A 45 1.28 19.06 4.98
C ILE A 45 2.15 18.07 4.22
N ALA A 46 2.49 18.42 2.97
CA ALA A 46 3.25 17.57 2.07
C ALA A 46 4.39 18.34 1.37
N GLY A 47 5.37 17.60 0.85
CA GLY A 47 6.43 18.16 -0.01
C GLY A 47 5.90 18.40 -1.43
N SER A 48 6.41 19.45 -2.10
CA SER A 48 6.04 19.76 -3.48
C SER A 48 6.49 18.69 -4.47
N PHE A 49 7.57 17.98 -4.20
CA PHE A 49 8.07 16.93 -5.05
C PHE A 49 7.97 15.55 -4.40
N SER A 50 7.47 14.58 -5.17
CA SER A 50 7.50 13.15 -4.85
C SER A 50 7.70 12.35 -6.13
N HIS A 51 8.68 11.45 -6.13
CA HIS A 51 8.92 10.50 -7.22
C HIS A 51 7.79 9.46 -7.37
N LEU A 52 6.90 9.36 -6.40
CA LEU A 52 5.75 8.47 -6.40
C LEU A 52 4.55 9.06 -7.15
N ARG A 53 4.49 10.38 -7.31
CA ARG A 53 3.41 11.06 -8.03
C ARG A 53 3.71 11.08 -9.54
N LYS A 54 2.66 10.98 -10.35
CA LYS A 54 2.75 11.21 -11.79
C LYS A 54 2.84 12.69 -12.12
N THR A 55 2.13 13.51 -11.34
CA THR A 55 2.10 14.98 -11.47
C THR A 55 2.34 15.60 -10.11
N ASN A 56 3.36 16.43 -9.99
CA ASN A 56 3.63 17.19 -8.78
C ASN A 56 2.95 18.56 -8.84
N PRO A 57 2.54 19.17 -7.71
CA PRO A 57 1.99 20.51 -7.68
C PRO A 57 3.06 21.55 -8.07
N ASP A 58 2.68 22.50 -8.90
CA ASP A 58 3.53 23.64 -9.25
C ASP A 58 3.35 24.74 -8.18
N ILE A 59 4.37 24.92 -7.35
CA ILE A 59 4.35 25.93 -6.28
C ILE A 59 5.58 26.83 -6.36
N THR A 60 5.36 28.11 -6.13
CA THR A 60 6.43 29.12 -6.09
C THR A 60 6.94 29.39 -4.68
N GLU A 61 6.07 29.27 -3.67
CA GLU A 61 6.33 29.61 -2.27
C GLU A 61 6.12 28.44 -1.33
N ASN A 62 6.81 28.45 -0.19
CA ASN A 62 6.58 27.49 0.89
C ASN A 62 5.24 27.76 1.58
N PHE A 63 4.57 26.70 1.99
CA PHE A 63 3.27 26.74 2.65
C PHE A 63 2.14 27.25 1.74
N THR A 64 2.25 27.00 0.43
CA THR A 64 1.16 27.22 -0.53
C THR A 64 -0.01 26.31 -0.17
N GLU A 65 -1.20 26.87 -0.02
CA GLU A 65 -2.43 26.12 0.29
C GLU A 65 -3.20 25.79 -0.98
N GLN A 66 -3.79 24.61 -1.00
CA GLN A 66 -4.68 24.11 -2.05
C GLN A 66 -5.76 23.27 -1.38
N GLU A 67 -7.00 23.39 -1.84
CA GLU A 67 -8.06 22.49 -1.41
C GLU A 67 -8.32 21.41 -2.45
N ILE A 68 -8.40 20.16 -2.02
CA ILE A 68 -8.70 19.00 -2.87
C ILE A 68 -9.75 18.17 -2.12
N ASP A 69 -10.95 18.05 -2.65
CA ASP A 69 -12.06 17.26 -2.10
C ASP A 69 -12.37 17.58 -0.60
N GLY A 70 -12.31 18.87 -0.23
CA GLY A 70 -12.52 19.34 1.13
C GLY A 70 -11.34 19.16 2.07
N ILE A 71 -10.22 18.57 1.60
CA ILE A 71 -8.97 18.43 2.35
C ILE A 71 -8.09 19.64 2.04
N LYS A 72 -7.59 20.31 3.07
CA LYS A 72 -6.61 21.39 2.93
C LYS A 72 -5.21 20.82 2.77
N TYR A 73 -4.61 20.96 1.59
CA TYR A 73 -3.19 20.65 1.34
C TYR A 73 -2.34 21.89 1.57
N VAL A 74 -1.19 21.69 2.20
CA VAL A 74 -0.18 22.69 2.46
C VAL A 74 1.15 22.20 1.90
N TRP A 75 1.62 22.80 0.83
CA TRP A 75 2.79 22.37 0.11
C TRP A 75 4.07 23.05 0.62
N ILE A 76 5.06 22.25 0.99
CA ILE A 76 6.41 22.71 1.32
C ILE A 76 7.30 22.46 0.12
N LYS A 77 8.01 23.49 -0.35
CA LYS A 77 8.98 23.37 -1.45
C LYS A 77 10.11 22.43 -1.04
N THR A 78 10.28 21.35 -1.80
CA THR A 78 11.33 20.34 -1.59
C THR A 78 12.11 20.11 -2.87
N ASP A 79 13.37 19.62 -2.71
CA ASP A 79 14.23 19.35 -3.86
C ASP A 79 13.69 18.22 -4.70
N GLU A 80 13.87 18.33 -6.02
CA GLU A 80 13.64 17.26 -6.97
C GLU A 80 14.80 16.26 -6.94
N TYR A 81 14.52 15.01 -7.23
CA TYR A 81 15.51 13.94 -7.31
C TYR A 81 15.04 12.81 -8.24
N ASP A 82 15.97 12.22 -8.97
CA ASP A 82 15.64 11.19 -9.97
C ASP A 82 15.61 9.75 -9.41
N SER A 83 16.27 9.51 -8.26
CA SER A 83 16.47 8.17 -7.72
C SER A 83 16.59 8.12 -6.20
N ASN A 84 16.59 6.92 -5.64
CA ASN A 84 16.93 6.69 -4.25
C ASN A 84 18.40 6.99 -4.01
N GLY A 85 18.71 7.97 -3.18
CA GLY A 85 20.08 8.34 -2.87
C GLY A 85 20.21 9.59 -2.01
N VAL A 86 21.37 10.21 -2.08
CA VAL A 86 21.72 11.38 -1.25
C VAL A 86 20.76 12.56 -1.49
N ALA A 87 20.36 12.82 -2.74
CA ALA A 87 19.42 13.88 -3.07
C ALA A 87 18.05 13.67 -2.39
N ARG A 88 17.53 12.43 -2.35
CA ARG A 88 16.32 12.09 -1.60
C ARG A 88 16.47 12.33 -0.10
N ALA A 89 17.63 11.98 0.47
CA ALA A 89 17.91 12.25 1.89
C ALA A 89 17.94 13.76 2.19
N PHE A 90 18.47 14.58 1.29
CA PHE A 90 18.41 16.05 1.43
C PHE A 90 16.96 16.57 1.32
N SER A 91 16.15 16.06 0.41
CA SER A 91 14.74 16.42 0.31
C SER A 91 14.00 16.12 1.63
N MET A 92 14.22 14.94 2.24
CA MET A 92 13.67 14.58 3.56
C MET A 92 14.13 15.56 4.65
N TYR A 93 15.41 15.91 4.64
CA TYR A 93 15.99 16.85 5.61
C TYR A 93 15.37 18.25 5.45
N HIS A 94 15.27 18.78 4.22
CA HIS A 94 14.68 20.09 3.94
C HIS A 94 13.22 20.17 4.34
N PHE A 95 12.44 19.13 4.07
CA PHE A 95 11.06 19.01 4.53
C PHE A 95 10.95 19.09 6.06
N CYS A 96 11.71 18.27 6.77
CA CYS A 96 11.74 18.29 8.25
C CYS A 96 12.25 19.62 8.82
N LYS A 97 13.24 20.25 8.18
CA LYS A 97 13.80 21.56 8.56
C LYS A 97 12.74 22.65 8.41
N ALA A 98 11.99 22.66 7.30
CA ALA A 98 10.93 23.64 7.07
C ALA A 98 9.80 23.52 8.13
N LEU A 99 9.36 22.31 8.45
CA LEU A 99 8.40 22.04 9.53
C LEU A 99 8.92 22.55 10.87
N LYS A 100 10.17 22.19 11.23
CA LYS A 100 10.79 22.61 12.50
C LYS A 100 10.90 24.13 12.63
N ALA A 101 11.31 24.82 11.56
CA ALA A 101 11.47 26.28 11.55
C ALA A 101 10.13 27.01 11.71
N ASN A 102 9.06 26.48 11.13
CA ASN A 102 7.74 27.12 11.09
C ASN A 102 6.72 26.53 12.10
N LYS A 103 7.13 25.68 13.03
CA LYS A 103 6.24 24.98 13.97
C LYS A 103 5.27 25.89 14.73
N LYS A 104 5.69 27.12 15.15
CA LYS A 104 4.83 28.08 15.83
C LYS A 104 3.74 28.61 14.88
N LYS A 105 4.13 29.03 13.67
CA LYS A 105 3.18 29.48 12.64
C LYS A 105 2.17 28.40 12.26
N ILE A 106 2.61 27.14 12.16
CA ILE A 106 1.75 25.98 11.89
C ILE A 106 0.71 25.82 13.00
N VAL A 107 1.14 25.86 14.27
CA VAL A 107 0.22 25.74 15.41
C VAL A 107 -0.76 26.91 15.47
N GLU A 108 -0.29 28.14 15.30
CA GLU A 108 -1.13 29.34 15.32
C GLU A 108 -2.20 29.32 14.21
N ARG A 109 -1.82 28.85 13.01
CA ARG A 109 -2.69 28.85 11.83
C ARG A 109 -3.70 27.70 11.85
N TYR A 110 -3.26 26.46 12.11
CA TYR A 110 -4.10 25.27 11.97
C TYR A 110 -4.71 24.80 13.30
N LYS A 111 -4.13 25.17 14.44
CA LYS A 111 -4.61 24.85 15.80
C LYS A 111 -5.02 23.37 15.92
N PRO A 112 -4.14 22.42 15.61
CA PRO A 112 -4.52 21.01 15.55
C PRO A 112 -4.85 20.45 16.93
N ASP A 113 -5.89 19.60 16.99
CA ASP A 113 -6.24 18.76 18.13
C ASP A 113 -5.49 17.41 18.04
N VAL A 114 -5.19 16.96 16.81
CA VAL A 114 -4.44 15.76 16.50
C VAL A 114 -3.35 16.06 15.48
N VAL A 115 -2.15 15.56 15.71
CA VAL A 115 -1.02 15.62 14.76
C VAL A 115 -0.59 14.20 14.42
N ILE A 116 -0.60 13.86 13.13
CA ILE A 116 -0.21 12.54 12.62
C ILE A 116 1.06 12.71 11.79
N SER A 117 2.17 12.04 12.18
CA SER A 117 3.32 11.87 11.29
C SER A 117 3.16 10.57 10.52
N SER A 118 3.16 10.64 9.19
CA SER A 118 2.76 9.56 8.30
C SER A 118 3.68 9.41 7.07
N SER A 119 4.90 9.97 7.10
CA SER A 119 5.86 9.76 6.02
C SER A 119 6.41 8.32 6.04
N THR A 120 6.92 7.85 4.89
CA THR A 120 7.51 6.50 4.79
C THR A 120 8.82 6.35 5.60
N TYR A 121 9.36 7.43 6.10
CA TYR A 121 10.57 7.49 6.92
C TYR A 121 10.31 8.20 8.26
N PRO A 122 11.00 7.85 9.35
CA PRO A 122 10.66 8.34 10.70
C PRO A 122 11.20 9.73 11.08
N LEU A 123 11.99 10.41 10.22
CA LEU A 123 12.60 11.72 10.57
C LEU A 123 11.57 12.82 10.82
N ASP A 124 10.42 12.77 10.18
CA ASP A 124 9.33 13.72 10.36
C ASP A 124 8.71 13.66 11.77
N SER A 125 8.95 12.58 12.51
CA SER A 125 8.52 12.43 13.90
C SER A 125 9.07 13.54 14.82
N TYR A 126 10.28 14.02 14.56
CA TYR A 126 10.87 15.08 15.38
C TYR A 126 10.12 16.43 15.29
N PRO A 127 9.89 17.02 14.10
CA PRO A 127 9.10 18.22 13.99
C PRO A 127 7.64 18.01 14.34
N SER A 128 7.03 16.88 13.97
CA SER A 128 5.62 16.57 14.23
C SER A 128 5.31 16.49 15.73
N TYR A 129 6.11 15.78 16.49
CA TYR A 129 6.00 15.74 17.95
C TYR A 129 6.11 17.14 18.59
N ARG A 130 7.02 17.99 18.08
CA ARG A 130 7.17 19.37 18.62
C ARG A 130 5.96 20.25 18.28
N ILE A 131 5.35 20.05 17.10
CA ILE A 131 4.12 20.73 16.71
C ILE A 131 2.98 20.29 17.63
N ALA A 132 2.79 18.97 17.81
CA ALA A 132 1.78 18.40 18.70
C ALA A 132 1.94 18.94 20.14
N LYS A 133 3.16 18.89 20.69
CA LYS A 133 3.43 19.41 22.04
C LYS A 133 3.16 20.91 22.20
N LEU A 134 3.45 21.73 21.20
CA LEU A 134 3.18 23.16 21.23
C LEU A 134 1.68 23.46 21.13
N ALA A 135 0.92 22.64 20.40
CA ALA A 135 -0.51 22.78 20.25
C ALA A 135 -1.29 22.19 21.44
N GLY A 136 -0.67 21.36 22.29
CA GLY A 136 -1.38 20.54 23.27
C GLY A 136 -2.18 19.40 22.62
N ALA A 137 -1.81 19.04 21.38
CA ALA A 137 -2.49 18.06 20.55
C ALA A 137 -2.01 16.62 20.83
N LYS A 138 -2.89 15.63 20.59
CA LYS A 138 -2.53 14.23 20.58
C LYS A 138 -1.55 13.94 19.44
N TYR A 139 -0.51 13.16 19.70
CA TYR A 139 0.51 12.81 18.71
C TYR A 139 0.41 11.36 18.29
N ILE A 140 0.17 11.12 17.00
CA ILE A 140 0.09 9.80 16.38
C ILE A 140 1.25 9.63 15.40
N HIS A 141 1.91 8.47 15.45
CA HIS A 141 2.89 8.08 14.44
C HIS A 141 2.34 6.91 13.63
N GLU A 142 2.26 7.08 12.31
CA GLU A 142 1.83 6.06 11.39
C GLU A 142 3.02 5.46 10.65
N VAL A 143 3.17 4.13 10.73
CA VAL A 143 4.27 3.36 10.15
C VAL A 143 3.80 2.68 8.87
N HIS A 144 4.27 3.17 7.72
CA HIS A 144 4.00 2.57 6.41
C HIS A 144 5.00 1.45 6.09
N ASP A 145 6.29 1.72 6.34
CA ASP A 145 7.41 0.82 6.13
C ASP A 145 8.25 0.73 7.40
N MET A 146 8.85 -0.42 7.63
CA MET A 146 9.73 -0.67 8.77
C MET A 146 11.13 -0.08 8.51
N TRP A 147 11.23 1.26 8.52
CA TRP A 147 12.52 1.95 8.45
C TRP A 147 13.12 2.12 9.85
N PRO A 148 14.41 1.79 10.07
CA PRO A 148 15.44 1.47 9.07
C PRO A 148 15.59 0.00 8.68
N LEU A 149 14.78 -0.91 9.22
CA LEU A 149 14.86 -2.34 8.90
C LEU A 149 14.90 -2.62 7.39
N THR A 150 14.00 -1.99 6.63
CA THR A 150 13.92 -2.11 5.17
C THR A 150 15.24 -1.73 4.49
N LEU A 151 15.97 -0.74 5.01
CA LEU A 151 17.24 -0.30 4.42
C LEU A 151 18.35 -1.33 4.54
N TYR A 152 18.41 -2.09 5.65
CA TYR A 152 19.49 -3.04 5.85
C TYR A 152 19.07 -4.50 5.65
N GLU A 153 17.84 -4.90 5.94
CA GLU A 153 17.38 -6.27 5.73
C GLU A 153 16.99 -6.55 4.26
N ALA A 154 16.38 -5.58 3.58
CA ALA A 154 16.01 -5.70 2.18
C ALA A 154 16.95 -4.94 1.24
N GLY A 155 17.41 -3.75 1.65
CA GLY A 155 18.26 -2.89 0.83
C GLY A 155 19.75 -3.17 0.94
N GLY A 156 20.20 -4.08 1.81
CA GLY A 156 21.60 -4.48 1.98
C GLY A 156 22.54 -3.40 2.54
N MET A 157 22.00 -2.30 3.08
CA MET A 157 22.81 -1.26 3.71
C MET A 157 23.43 -1.75 5.03
N SER A 158 24.64 -1.30 5.33
CA SER A 158 25.25 -1.62 6.63
C SER A 158 24.49 -0.95 7.78
N LYS A 159 24.26 -1.70 8.88
CA LYS A 159 23.71 -1.14 10.13
C LYS A 159 24.59 -0.02 10.72
N ARG A 160 25.88 0.02 10.34
CA ARG A 160 26.82 1.08 10.74
C ARG A 160 26.76 2.32 9.84
N ASN A 161 25.95 2.30 8.78
CA ASN A 161 25.79 3.46 7.91
C ASN A 161 25.19 4.64 8.73
N PRO A 162 25.77 5.84 8.70
CA PRO A 162 25.27 6.99 9.47
C PRO A 162 23.80 7.32 9.19
N PHE A 163 23.32 7.11 7.96
CA PHE A 163 21.93 7.32 7.61
C PHE A 163 21.01 6.30 8.29
N VAL A 164 21.39 5.02 8.31
CA VAL A 164 20.65 3.95 9.00
C VAL A 164 20.58 4.25 10.51
N ILE A 165 21.70 4.66 11.11
CA ILE A 165 21.77 5.04 12.53
C ILE A 165 20.84 6.23 12.82
N ALA A 166 20.85 7.25 11.96
CA ALA A 166 19.99 8.42 12.14
C ALA A 166 18.50 8.04 12.03
N MET A 167 18.14 7.13 11.10
CA MET A 167 16.78 6.62 10.96
C MET A 167 16.36 5.80 12.18
N GLN A 168 17.27 4.99 12.76
CA GLN A 168 16.99 4.24 13.99
C GLN A 168 16.68 5.15 15.17
N PHE A 169 17.47 6.19 15.38
CA PHE A 169 17.16 7.17 16.43
C PHE A 169 15.83 7.89 16.20
N ALA A 170 15.47 8.14 14.95
CA ALA A 170 14.19 8.77 14.63
C ALA A 170 13.00 7.81 14.85
N GLU A 171 13.15 6.54 14.51
CA GLU A 171 12.17 5.50 14.79
C GLU A 171 11.97 5.32 16.30
N ASP A 172 13.04 5.16 17.07
CA ASP A 172 12.98 5.06 18.53
C ASP A 172 12.33 6.30 19.16
N HIS A 173 12.63 7.50 18.61
CA HIS A 173 11.98 8.73 19.06
C HIS A 173 10.48 8.71 18.77
N ALA A 174 10.08 8.29 17.56
CA ALA A 174 8.69 8.19 17.17
C ALA A 174 7.91 7.27 18.11
N TYR A 175 8.39 6.05 18.33
CA TYR A 175 7.74 5.06 19.20
C TYR A 175 7.64 5.50 20.67
N LYS A 176 8.71 6.13 21.20
CA LYS A 176 8.74 6.61 22.61
C LYS A 176 7.85 7.82 22.86
N LYS A 177 7.60 8.66 21.84
CA LYS A 177 6.93 9.96 21.98
C LYS A 177 5.48 9.97 21.55
N SER A 178 5.05 8.99 20.76
CA SER A 178 3.67 8.90 20.28
C SER A 178 2.72 8.46 21.38
N ASP A 179 1.55 9.08 21.42
CA ASP A 179 0.42 8.63 22.23
C ASP A 179 -0.23 7.38 21.64
N VAL A 180 -0.20 7.28 20.29
CA VAL A 180 -0.62 6.10 19.53
C VAL A 180 0.37 5.86 18.38
N VAL A 181 0.69 4.59 18.12
CA VAL A 181 1.42 4.13 16.95
C VAL A 181 0.49 3.30 16.09
N VAL A 182 0.22 3.78 14.90
CA VAL A 182 -0.56 3.06 13.88
C VAL A 182 0.39 2.30 12.98
N SER A 183 0.16 1.01 12.82
CA SER A 183 0.95 0.15 11.93
C SER A 183 0.08 -0.48 10.85
N LEU A 184 0.59 -0.51 9.62
CA LEU A 184 0.00 -1.27 8.53
C LEU A 184 0.29 -2.77 8.63
N LEU A 185 1.20 -3.17 9.53
CA LEU A 185 1.66 -4.55 9.70
C LEU A 185 1.19 -5.12 11.05
N PRO A 186 0.44 -6.24 11.06
CA PRO A 186 -0.21 -6.75 12.27
C PRO A 186 0.78 -7.28 13.32
N HIS A 187 1.94 -7.79 12.89
CA HIS A 187 2.90 -8.46 13.75
C HIS A 187 4.12 -7.59 14.13
N ALA A 188 4.05 -6.27 13.89
CA ALA A 188 5.15 -5.34 14.22
C ALA A 188 5.18 -4.90 15.69
N LYS A 189 4.15 -5.22 16.48
CA LYS A 189 3.96 -4.73 17.85
C LYS A 189 5.16 -4.97 18.77
N GLU A 190 5.67 -6.20 18.80
CA GLU A 190 6.76 -6.58 19.72
C GLU A 190 8.05 -5.83 19.36
N TYR A 191 8.39 -5.74 18.09
CA TYR A 191 9.52 -4.94 17.62
C TYR A 191 9.38 -3.46 18.05
N MET A 192 8.20 -2.87 17.88
CA MET A 192 7.97 -1.48 18.28
C MET A 192 8.09 -1.29 19.80
N ILE A 193 7.70 -2.28 20.61
CA ILE A 193 7.89 -2.26 22.06
C ILE A 193 9.38 -2.31 22.40
N GLU A 194 10.17 -3.17 21.77
CA GLU A 194 11.62 -3.25 21.94
C GLU A 194 12.31 -1.91 21.62
N HIS A 195 11.74 -1.15 20.68
CA HIS A 195 12.20 0.20 20.30
C HIS A 195 11.53 1.34 21.11
N GLY A 196 10.81 1.01 22.17
CA GLY A 196 10.37 1.95 23.20
C GLY A 196 8.92 2.40 23.13
N MET A 197 8.08 1.77 22.28
CA MET A 197 6.64 1.96 22.31
C MET A 197 6.03 1.36 23.56
N LYS A 198 5.01 1.99 24.13
CA LYS A 198 4.20 1.37 25.19
C LYS A 198 3.23 0.36 24.55
N ALA A 199 3.05 -0.79 25.19
CA ALA A 199 2.28 -1.90 24.63
C ALA A 199 0.81 -1.58 24.30
N ASN A 200 0.20 -0.64 25.04
CA ASN A 200 -1.18 -0.20 24.82
C ASN A 200 -1.33 0.90 23.74
N HIS A 201 -0.22 1.44 23.22
CA HIS A 201 -0.24 2.48 22.18
C HIS A 201 -0.35 1.89 20.77
N PHE A 202 -0.15 0.59 20.57
CA PHE A 202 -0.22 -0.07 19.28
C PHE A 202 -1.66 -0.13 18.71
N ARG A 203 -1.82 0.22 17.43
CA ARG A 203 -3.04 0.01 16.65
C ARG A 203 -2.67 -0.54 15.28
N TYR A 204 -3.32 -1.66 14.89
CA TYR A 204 -3.21 -2.20 13.54
C TYR A 204 -4.32 -1.61 12.68
N ILE A 205 -3.95 -0.83 11.66
CA ILE A 205 -4.89 -0.20 10.73
C ILE A 205 -4.33 -0.36 9.31
N PRO A 206 -4.74 -1.41 8.57
CA PRO A 206 -4.21 -1.72 7.23
C PRO A 206 -4.68 -0.76 6.15
N ASN A 207 -4.30 -1.03 4.90
CA ASN A 207 -4.87 -0.41 3.71
C ASN A 207 -6.27 -0.95 3.43
N GLY A 208 -6.97 -0.32 2.49
CA GLY A 208 -8.32 -0.69 2.14
C GLY A 208 -8.71 -0.38 0.70
N VAL A 209 -10.00 -0.50 0.43
CA VAL A 209 -10.63 -0.29 -0.87
C VAL A 209 -11.66 0.84 -0.78
N VAL A 210 -11.80 1.59 -1.86
CA VAL A 210 -12.87 2.59 -2.03
C VAL A 210 -13.99 1.93 -2.85
N ILE A 211 -15.13 1.66 -2.22
CA ILE A 211 -16.25 0.94 -2.85
C ILE A 211 -16.74 1.66 -4.11
N ASN A 212 -16.98 2.96 -4.03
CA ASN A 212 -17.51 3.72 -5.17
C ASN A 212 -16.57 3.71 -6.39
N GLU A 213 -15.25 3.67 -6.18
CA GLU A 213 -14.28 3.56 -7.26
C GLU A 213 -14.28 2.15 -7.86
N TRP A 214 -14.58 1.13 -7.06
CA TRP A 214 -14.71 -0.24 -7.51
C TRP A 214 -15.98 -0.45 -8.34
N ASP A 215 -17.12 0.05 -7.88
CA ASP A 215 -18.42 -0.10 -8.55
C ASP A 215 -18.51 0.73 -9.86
N ALA A 216 -17.72 1.80 -9.96
CA ALA A 216 -17.60 2.63 -11.17
C ALA A 216 -16.60 2.06 -12.20
N ALA A 217 -16.39 0.74 -12.23
CA ALA A 217 -15.43 0.09 -13.13
C ALA A 217 -15.64 0.47 -14.59
N ARG A 218 -14.54 0.87 -15.25
CA ARG A 218 -14.55 1.27 -16.66
C ARG A 218 -14.31 0.06 -17.55
N GLU A 219 -14.70 0.20 -18.84
CA GLU A 219 -14.45 -0.84 -19.84
C GLU A 219 -12.95 -1.13 -20.01
N ILE A 220 -12.62 -2.41 -20.18
CA ILE A 220 -11.25 -2.83 -20.51
C ILE A 220 -10.87 -2.39 -21.95
N PRO A 221 -9.61 -2.04 -22.20
CA PRO A 221 -9.12 -1.71 -23.54
C PRO A 221 -9.36 -2.87 -24.52
N SER A 222 -9.55 -2.53 -25.80
CA SER A 222 -9.85 -3.50 -26.85
C SER A 222 -8.81 -4.61 -26.97
N GLU A 223 -7.53 -4.28 -26.82
CA GLU A 223 -6.42 -5.24 -26.81
C GLU A 223 -6.59 -6.30 -25.70
N HIS A 224 -6.88 -5.89 -24.48
CA HIS A 224 -7.12 -6.79 -23.34
C HIS A 224 -8.37 -7.65 -23.60
N ARG A 225 -9.46 -7.04 -24.09
CA ARG A 225 -10.72 -7.73 -24.40
C ARG A 225 -10.53 -8.83 -25.45
N LEU A 226 -9.73 -8.58 -26.48
CA LEU A 226 -9.42 -9.58 -27.51
C LEU A 226 -8.72 -10.81 -26.91
N VAL A 227 -7.74 -10.60 -26.04
CA VAL A 227 -7.02 -11.68 -25.36
C VAL A 227 -7.96 -12.49 -24.47
N PHE A 228 -8.72 -11.85 -23.58
CA PHE A 228 -9.63 -12.55 -22.71
C PHE A 228 -10.73 -13.31 -23.46
N ASN A 229 -11.31 -12.71 -24.50
CA ASN A 229 -12.31 -13.38 -25.33
C ASN A 229 -11.75 -14.60 -26.07
N LYS A 230 -10.50 -14.55 -26.51
CA LYS A 230 -9.82 -15.70 -27.11
C LYS A 230 -9.66 -16.83 -26.08
N LEU A 231 -9.07 -16.53 -24.92
CA LEU A 231 -8.80 -17.52 -23.87
C LEU A 231 -10.09 -18.17 -23.36
N LYS A 232 -11.16 -17.39 -23.15
CA LYS A 232 -12.47 -17.90 -22.75
C LYS A 232 -13.09 -18.82 -23.80
N ARG A 233 -12.98 -18.49 -25.10
CA ARG A 233 -13.46 -19.38 -26.18
C ARG A 233 -12.67 -20.68 -26.28
N GLU A 234 -11.39 -20.65 -25.93
CA GLU A 234 -10.52 -21.82 -25.85
C GLU A 234 -10.74 -22.63 -24.55
N GLY A 235 -11.61 -22.17 -23.65
CA GLY A 235 -11.90 -22.81 -22.37
C GLY A 235 -10.71 -22.80 -21.41
N LYS A 236 -9.79 -21.82 -21.53
CA LYS A 236 -8.62 -21.75 -20.67
C LYS A 236 -8.98 -21.33 -19.25
N PHE A 237 -8.35 -21.98 -18.25
CA PHE A 237 -8.33 -21.49 -16.87
C PHE A 237 -7.33 -20.36 -16.76
N ILE A 238 -7.80 -19.16 -16.44
CA ILE A 238 -6.99 -17.92 -16.48
C ILE A 238 -6.46 -17.59 -15.09
N ILE A 239 -5.13 -17.67 -14.93
CA ILE A 239 -4.42 -17.13 -13.77
C ILE A 239 -4.15 -15.65 -14.07
N GLY A 240 -4.60 -14.75 -13.21
CA GLY A 240 -4.34 -13.32 -13.35
C GLY A 240 -3.24 -12.82 -12.43
N TYR A 241 -2.32 -12.03 -12.99
CA TYR A 241 -1.43 -11.16 -12.24
C TYR A 241 -1.61 -9.72 -12.71
N PHE A 242 -1.78 -8.78 -11.79
CA PHE A 242 -1.83 -7.35 -12.11
C PHE A 242 -0.96 -6.53 -11.18
N GLY A 243 -0.37 -5.45 -11.72
CA GLY A 243 0.48 -4.53 -10.98
C GLY A 243 1.90 -4.42 -11.51
N SER A 244 2.82 -4.00 -10.63
CA SER A 244 4.22 -3.76 -10.99
C SER A 244 4.98 -5.05 -11.25
N HIS A 245 5.80 -5.06 -12.31
CA HIS A 245 6.72 -6.16 -12.63
C HIS A 245 8.08 -5.84 -12.02
N GLU A 246 8.23 -6.13 -10.72
CA GLU A 246 9.43 -5.86 -9.93
C GLU A 246 9.96 -7.14 -9.29
N LEU A 247 11.25 -7.16 -8.92
CA LEU A 247 11.94 -8.32 -8.36
C LEU A 247 11.24 -8.87 -7.10
N SER A 248 10.73 -7.99 -6.26
CA SER A 248 10.10 -8.34 -4.99
C SER A 248 8.87 -9.24 -5.11
N TYR A 249 8.29 -9.38 -6.29
CA TYR A 249 7.07 -10.17 -6.50
C TYR A 249 7.30 -11.62 -6.94
N GLY A 250 8.55 -12.06 -7.12
CA GLY A 250 8.86 -13.46 -7.45
C GLY A 250 8.24 -13.96 -8.77
N LEU A 251 8.16 -13.09 -9.79
CA LEU A 251 7.44 -13.39 -11.04
C LEU A 251 8.10 -14.45 -11.93
N HIS A 252 9.41 -14.67 -11.80
CA HIS A 252 10.10 -15.79 -12.47
C HIS A 252 9.57 -17.14 -11.97
N ASN A 253 9.35 -17.28 -10.66
CA ASN A 253 8.75 -18.49 -10.09
C ASN A 253 7.34 -18.75 -10.65
N LEU A 254 6.53 -17.69 -10.83
CA LEU A 254 5.22 -17.82 -11.45
C LEU A 254 5.33 -18.29 -12.90
N LEU A 255 6.28 -17.78 -13.68
CA LEU A 255 6.53 -18.23 -15.05
C LEU A 255 6.96 -19.70 -15.09
N ASP A 256 7.87 -20.14 -14.21
CA ASP A 256 8.31 -21.52 -14.11
C ASP A 256 7.17 -22.48 -13.76
N VAL A 257 6.29 -22.08 -12.85
CA VAL A 257 5.06 -22.83 -12.51
C VAL A 257 4.12 -22.88 -13.71
N THR A 258 3.95 -21.76 -14.41
CA THR A 258 3.09 -21.68 -15.60
C THR A 258 3.57 -22.62 -16.69
N LYS A 259 4.88 -22.70 -16.93
CA LYS A 259 5.48 -23.69 -17.86
C LYS A 259 5.10 -25.13 -17.50
N GLN A 260 5.15 -25.48 -16.21
CA GLN A 260 4.81 -26.83 -15.73
C GLN A 260 3.32 -27.16 -15.83
N LEU A 261 2.46 -26.15 -16.06
CA LEU A 261 1.01 -26.28 -16.22
C LEU A 261 0.55 -26.16 -17.69
N ASN A 262 1.49 -26.16 -18.65
CA ASN A 262 1.15 -25.92 -20.07
C ASN A 262 0.15 -26.94 -20.63
N ASP A 263 0.28 -28.22 -20.26
CA ASP A 263 -0.60 -29.30 -20.73
C ASP A 263 -1.95 -29.37 -19.98
N GLU A 264 -2.18 -28.48 -18.99
CA GLU A 264 -3.33 -28.54 -18.07
C GLU A 264 -4.42 -27.49 -18.39
N ASN A 265 -4.46 -27.00 -19.61
CA ASN A 265 -5.43 -25.98 -20.04
C ASN A 265 -5.39 -24.66 -19.24
N VAL A 266 -4.23 -24.33 -18.65
CA VAL A 266 -3.98 -23.12 -17.86
C VAL A 266 -3.32 -22.05 -18.72
N HIS A 267 -3.70 -20.80 -18.53
CA HIS A 267 -3.05 -19.63 -19.16
C HIS A 267 -2.82 -18.51 -18.15
N LEU A 268 -1.61 -17.98 -18.11
CA LEU A 268 -1.26 -16.83 -17.27
C LEU A 268 -1.45 -15.53 -18.05
N VAL A 269 -2.18 -14.57 -17.47
CA VAL A 269 -2.29 -13.21 -18.01
C VAL A 269 -1.66 -12.22 -17.02
N MET A 270 -0.63 -11.51 -17.48
CA MET A 270 0.13 -10.55 -16.67
C MET A 270 -0.13 -9.12 -17.15
N VAL A 271 -0.90 -8.36 -16.38
CA VAL A 271 -1.28 -6.97 -16.70
C VAL A 271 -0.45 -5.99 -15.88
N GLY A 272 0.37 -5.17 -16.53
CA GLY A 272 1.16 -4.18 -15.80
C GLY A 272 2.40 -3.68 -16.50
N LYS A 273 3.22 -2.97 -15.72
CA LYS A 273 4.52 -2.43 -16.11
C LYS A 273 5.51 -2.57 -14.95
N GLY A 274 6.79 -2.45 -15.23
CA GLY A 274 7.85 -2.48 -14.24
C GLY A 274 9.20 -2.74 -14.89
N LYS A 275 10.26 -2.61 -14.10
CA LYS A 275 11.65 -2.74 -14.61
C LYS A 275 11.94 -4.12 -15.18
N LEU A 276 11.31 -5.16 -14.63
CA LEU A 276 11.53 -6.54 -15.07
C LEU A 276 10.66 -6.97 -16.25
N LYS A 277 9.70 -6.17 -16.72
CA LYS A 277 8.75 -6.62 -17.75
C LYS A 277 9.44 -7.15 -19.01
N GLY A 278 10.43 -6.42 -19.53
CA GLY A 278 11.19 -6.86 -20.71
C GLY A 278 11.98 -8.14 -20.49
N GLU A 279 12.60 -8.26 -19.32
CA GLU A 279 13.34 -9.48 -18.90
C GLU A 279 12.40 -10.67 -18.77
N LEU A 280 11.24 -10.53 -18.13
CA LEU A 280 10.24 -11.59 -17.99
C LEU A 280 9.69 -12.08 -19.33
N ILE A 281 9.47 -11.18 -20.29
CA ILE A 281 9.07 -11.55 -21.66
C ILE A 281 10.18 -12.38 -22.33
N SER A 282 11.42 -11.89 -22.28
CA SER A 282 12.57 -12.62 -22.85
C SER A 282 12.80 -13.97 -22.16
N TYR A 283 12.59 -14.03 -20.84
CA TYR A 283 12.68 -15.26 -20.07
C TYR A 283 11.62 -16.30 -20.52
N ALA A 284 10.39 -15.86 -20.71
CA ALA A 284 9.31 -16.73 -21.20
C ALA A 284 9.61 -17.28 -22.60
N GLU A 285 10.06 -16.44 -23.53
CA GLU A 285 10.44 -16.83 -24.89
C GLU A 285 11.60 -17.84 -24.89
N GLN A 286 12.69 -17.55 -24.19
CA GLN A 286 13.87 -18.42 -24.11
C GLN A 286 13.59 -19.77 -23.48
N ASN A 287 12.62 -19.83 -22.58
CA ASN A 287 12.24 -21.06 -21.88
C ASN A 287 11.05 -21.79 -22.52
N GLY A 288 10.50 -21.30 -23.65
CA GLY A 288 9.37 -21.91 -24.34
C GLY A 288 8.10 -21.94 -23.47
N ILE A 289 7.78 -20.82 -22.79
CA ILE A 289 6.57 -20.68 -21.98
C ILE A 289 5.49 -20.02 -22.84
N ASP A 290 4.72 -20.85 -23.55
CA ASP A 290 3.75 -20.39 -24.56
C ASP A 290 2.38 -20.06 -23.95
N ASN A 291 2.10 -20.51 -22.73
CA ASN A 291 0.84 -20.31 -22.02
C ASN A 291 0.87 -19.06 -21.12
N VAL A 292 1.53 -18.00 -21.55
CA VAL A 292 1.55 -16.69 -20.89
C VAL A 292 1.28 -15.55 -21.88
N THR A 293 0.56 -14.52 -21.41
CA THR A 293 0.34 -13.29 -22.16
C THR A 293 0.65 -12.07 -21.29
N PHE A 294 1.49 -11.16 -21.80
CA PHE A 294 1.82 -9.90 -21.15
C PHE A 294 1.01 -8.76 -21.76
N LEU A 295 0.18 -8.11 -20.97
CA LEU A 295 -0.64 -6.99 -21.37
C LEU A 295 -0.11 -5.66 -20.82
N PRO A 296 -0.39 -4.52 -21.49
CA PRO A 296 -0.08 -3.19 -20.98
C PRO A 296 -0.74 -2.91 -19.62
N PRO A 297 -0.20 -1.94 -18.84
CA PRO A 297 -0.88 -1.48 -17.63
C PRO A 297 -2.18 -0.76 -17.98
N VAL A 298 -3.14 -0.83 -17.06
CA VAL A 298 -4.39 -0.07 -17.14
C VAL A 298 -4.47 0.94 -16.00
N GLU A 299 -5.34 1.93 -16.11
CA GLU A 299 -5.66 2.84 -15.00
C GLU A 299 -6.36 2.10 -13.85
N LYS A 300 -6.23 2.63 -12.63
CA LYS A 300 -6.78 2.01 -11.43
C LYS A 300 -8.28 1.70 -11.55
N GLY A 301 -9.08 2.63 -12.10
CA GLY A 301 -10.52 2.42 -12.29
C GLY A 301 -10.92 1.35 -13.33
N ILE A 302 -9.94 0.77 -14.06
CA ILE A 302 -10.17 -0.34 -15.02
C ILE A 302 -9.81 -1.69 -14.37
N ILE A 303 -9.05 -1.68 -13.28
CA ILE A 303 -8.58 -2.91 -12.60
C ILE A 303 -9.73 -3.86 -12.25
N PRO A 304 -10.88 -3.42 -11.69
CA PRO A 304 -11.99 -4.32 -11.39
C PRO A 304 -12.46 -5.11 -12.62
N ALA A 305 -12.62 -4.42 -13.76
CA ALA A 305 -13.05 -5.06 -15.01
C ALA A 305 -11.99 -6.02 -15.60
N VAL A 306 -10.71 -5.76 -15.37
CA VAL A 306 -9.62 -6.69 -15.75
C VAL A 306 -9.69 -7.95 -14.91
N ILE A 307 -9.79 -7.82 -13.58
CA ILE A 307 -9.79 -8.95 -12.64
C ILE A 307 -11.02 -9.85 -12.85
N ASP A 308 -12.14 -9.30 -13.26
CA ASP A 308 -13.35 -10.06 -13.54
C ASP A 308 -13.16 -11.16 -14.61
N ASN A 309 -12.11 -11.01 -15.44
CA ASN A 309 -11.76 -12.01 -16.44
C ASN A 309 -10.84 -13.12 -15.93
N PHE A 310 -10.38 -13.09 -14.69
CA PHE A 310 -9.53 -14.12 -14.10
C PHE A 310 -10.36 -15.20 -13.40
N ASP A 311 -9.89 -16.44 -13.43
CA ASP A 311 -10.43 -17.54 -12.62
C ASP A 311 -9.80 -17.60 -11.23
N THR A 312 -8.52 -17.20 -11.13
CA THR A 312 -7.79 -17.04 -9.89
C THR A 312 -6.78 -15.91 -10.01
N ILE A 313 -6.42 -15.30 -8.90
CA ILE A 313 -5.43 -14.21 -8.85
C ILE A 313 -4.18 -14.72 -8.16
N PHE A 314 -3.02 -14.41 -8.73
CA PHE A 314 -1.74 -14.69 -8.09
C PHE A 314 -1.17 -13.44 -7.41
N ILE A 315 -0.76 -13.61 -6.15
CA ILE A 315 0.02 -12.64 -5.38
C ILE A 315 1.27 -13.34 -4.88
N GLY A 316 2.43 -12.91 -5.33
CA GLY A 316 3.71 -13.53 -4.94
C GLY A 316 4.70 -12.52 -4.37
N THR A 317 5.65 -13.05 -3.60
CA THR A 317 6.81 -12.32 -3.10
C THR A 317 8.05 -13.22 -3.15
N ILE A 318 9.23 -12.60 -3.24
CA ILE A 318 10.47 -13.30 -2.89
C ILE A 318 10.53 -13.51 -1.37
N GLU A 319 11.44 -14.36 -0.91
CA GLU A 319 11.73 -14.49 0.52
C GLU A 319 12.28 -13.17 1.09
N SER A 320 11.73 -12.74 2.22
CA SER A 320 12.24 -11.58 2.94
C SER A 320 12.00 -11.72 4.44
N PRO A 321 12.99 -11.41 5.28
CA PRO A 321 12.82 -11.41 6.74
C PRO A 321 11.78 -10.38 7.22
N LEU A 322 11.50 -9.33 6.43
CA LEU A 322 10.52 -8.30 6.77
C LEU A 322 9.09 -8.84 6.82
N TYR A 323 8.78 -9.92 6.08
CA TYR A 323 7.43 -10.48 6.07
C TYR A 323 7.03 -11.19 7.38
N ARG A 324 7.95 -11.34 8.34
CA ARG A 324 7.60 -11.75 9.71
C ARG A 324 6.66 -10.77 10.40
N PHE A 325 6.62 -9.53 9.96
CA PHE A 325 5.71 -8.50 10.46
C PHE A 325 4.33 -8.48 9.80
N GLY A 326 4.15 -9.28 8.75
CA GLY A 326 2.96 -9.27 7.91
C GLY A 326 3.20 -8.54 6.58
N ILE A 327 2.15 -8.32 5.84
CA ILE A 327 2.16 -7.60 4.56
C ILE A 327 0.88 -6.78 4.38
N CYS A 328 1.00 -5.62 3.74
CA CYS A 328 -0.12 -4.72 3.48
C CYS A 328 -0.06 -4.13 2.07
N MET A 329 -0.21 -4.99 1.06
CA MET A 329 -0.24 -4.59 -0.35
C MET A 329 -1.64 -4.12 -0.76
N ASN A 330 -1.75 -3.00 -1.48
CA ASN A 330 -3.04 -2.53 -2.02
C ASN A 330 -3.70 -3.58 -2.91
N LYS A 331 -2.93 -4.21 -3.83
CA LYS A 331 -3.44 -5.26 -4.72
C LYS A 331 -4.09 -6.46 -4.00
N MET A 332 -3.71 -6.73 -2.75
CA MET A 332 -4.32 -7.80 -1.96
C MET A 332 -5.79 -7.48 -1.65
N PHE A 333 -6.06 -6.27 -1.22
CA PHE A 333 -7.44 -5.83 -0.93
C PHE A 333 -8.27 -5.70 -2.20
N ASP A 334 -7.69 -5.21 -3.31
CA ASP A 334 -8.35 -5.20 -4.63
C ASP A 334 -8.68 -6.63 -5.08
N SER A 335 -7.77 -7.60 -4.88
CA SER A 335 -7.98 -9.00 -5.21
C SER A 335 -9.09 -9.64 -4.38
N MET A 336 -9.13 -9.37 -3.08
CA MET A 336 -10.20 -9.83 -2.18
C MET A 336 -11.55 -9.22 -2.56
N MET A 337 -11.60 -7.92 -2.89
CA MET A 337 -12.81 -7.24 -3.32
C MET A 337 -13.38 -7.79 -4.63
N ALA A 338 -12.54 -8.32 -5.49
CA ALA A 338 -12.92 -8.93 -6.77
C ALA A 338 -13.71 -10.24 -6.63
N ALA A 339 -13.82 -10.79 -5.41
CA ALA A 339 -14.49 -12.07 -5.16
C ALA A 339 -13.94 -13.23 -6.01
N LYS A 340 -12.62 -13.26 -6.24
CA LYS A 340 -11.93 -14.35 -6.92
C LYS A 340 -11.02 -15.10 -5.94
N PRO A 341 -10.86 -16.43 -6.07
CA PRO A 341 -9.88 -17.17 -5.29
C PRO A 341 -8.47 -16.61 -5.49
N ILE A 342 -7.68 -16.60 -4.43
CA ILE A 342 -6.33 -16.05 -4.45
C ILE A 342 -5.31 -17.18 -4.18
N VAL A 343 -4.30 -17.30 -5.03
CA VAL A 343 -3.07 -18.04 -4.71
C VAL A 343 -2.06 -17.03 -4.23
N MET A 344 -1.69 -17.10 -2.95
CA MET A 344 -0.77 -16.14 -2.34
C MET A 344 0.51 -16.82 -1.87
N ALA A 345 1.61 -16.56 -2.59
CA ALA A 345 2.93 -17.13 -2.30
C ALA A 345 3.75 -16.15 -1.44
N ILE A 346 3.66 -16.33 -0.12
CA ILE A 346 4.35 -15.49 0.86
C ILE A 346 4.65 -16.25 2.15
N THR A 347 5.85 -16.05 2.68
CA THR A 347 6.25 -16.59 3.98
C THR A 347 5.98 -15.55 5.07
N THR A 348 4.79 -15.63 5.70
CA THR A 348 4.34 -14.70 6.75
C THR A 348 3.44 -15.44 7.75
N PRO A 349 3.31 -14.96 9.01
CA PRO A 349 2.46 -15.62 10.00
C PRO A 349 0.96 -15.65 9.62
N SER A 350 0.42 -14.54 9.15
CA SER A 350 -0.97 -14.44 8.67
C SER A 350 -1.15 -13.31 7.66
N THR A 351 -2.26 -13.36 6.93
CA THR A 351 -2.69 -12.31 6.00
C THR A 351 -4.21 -12.20 6.03
N PRO A 352 -4.80 -11.06 5.63
CA PRO A 352 -6.24 -10.95 5.40
C PRO A 352 -6.82 -12.07 4.49
N VAL A 353 -6.04 -12.56 3.52
CA VAL A 353 -6.43 -13.68 2.65
C VAL A 353 -6.52 -14.99 3.43
N SER A 354 -5.53 -15.29 4.29
CA SER A 354 -5.56 -16.52 5.12
C SER A 354 -6.65 -16.46 6.18
N GLU A 355 -6.86 -15.29 6.79
CA GLU A 355 -7.84 -15.08 7.85
C GLU A 355 -9.29 -15.17 7.35
N SER A 356 -9.55 -14.70 6.13
CA SER A 356 -10.88 -14.80 5.51
C SER A 356 -11.14 -16.14 4.83
N GLY A 357 -10.10 -16.91 4.52
CA GLY A 357 -10.25 -18.17 3.77
C GLY A 357 -10.52 -18.00 2.27
N CYS A 358 -10.28 -16.79 1.71
CA CYS A 358 -10.55 -16.49 0.30
C CYS A 358 -9.45 -16.96 -0.67
N GLY A 359 -8.47 -17.73 -0.19
CA GLY A 359 -7.38 -18.19 -1.03
C GLY A 359 -6.52 -19.28 -0.39
N ILE A 360 -5.53 -19.71 -1.11
CA ILE A 360 -4.53 -20.70 -0.67
C ILE A 360 -3.20 -20.00 -0.50
N ILE A 361 -2.62 -20.12 0.70
CA ILE A 361 -1.32 -19.53 1.02
C ILE A 361 -0.24 -20.60 0.83
N THR A 362 0.84 -20.22 0.17
CA THR A 362 2.05 -21.03 0.03
C THR A 362 3.26 -20.23 0.53
N LYS A 363 4.40 -20.90 0.73
CA LYS A 363 5.65 -20.16 0.97
C LYS A 363 6.08 -19.41 -0.28
N SER A 364 6.81 -18.30 -0.08
CA SER A 364 7.48 -17.60 -1.18
C SER A 364 8.35 -18.54 -1.99
N CYS A 365 8.33 -18.41 -3.31
CA CYS A 365 9.18 -19.16 -4.24
C CYS A 365 9.10 -20.71 -4.15
N ASP A 366 8.08 -21.27 -3.52
CA ASP A 366 7.83 -22.71 -3.48
C ASP A 366 7.00 -23.11 -4.70
N ASN A 367 7.69 -23.42 -5.81
CA ASN A 367 7.03 -23.70 -7.09
C ASN A 367 6.09 -24.91 -7.03
N ASP A 368 6.42 -25.94 -6.26
CA ASP A 368 5.57 -27.14 -6.15
C ASP A 368 4.29 -26.82 -5.34
N ALA A 369 4.43 -26.07 -4.26
CA ALA A 369 3.26 -25.63 -3.48
C ALA A 369 2.38 -24.67 -4.26
N ILE A 370 2.95 -23.72 -5.02
CA ILE A 370 2.20 -22.78 -5.89
C ILE A 370 1.45 -23.58 -6.96
N LYS A 371 2.11 -24.52 -7.64
CA LYS A 371 1.48 -25.39 -8.64
C LYS A 371 0.31 -26.19 -8.05
N ALA A 372 0.52 -26.80 -6.88
CA ALA A 372 -0.53 -27.56 -6.19
C ALA A 372 -1.73 -26.68 -5.80
N ALA A 373 -1.47 -25.45 -5.35
CA ALA A 373 -2.52 -24.48 -5.03
C ALA A 373 -3.35 -24.11 -6.28
N ILE A 374 -2.68 -23.83 -7.41
CA ILE A 374 -3.37 -23.52 -8.69
C ILE A 374 -4.23 -24.71 -9.14
N ARG A 375 -3.68 -25.93 -9.14
CA ARG A 375 -4.43 -27.14 -9.52
C ARG A 375 -5.65 -27.36 -8.61
N LYS A 376 -5.49 -27.11 -7.32
CA LYS A 376 -6.60 -27.25 -6.37
C LYS A 376 -7.75 -26.29 -6.71
N ILE A 377 -7.46 -25.02 -6.98
CA ILE A 377 -8.48 -24.04 -7.37
C ILE A 377 -9.06 -24.38 -8.75
N GLN A 378 -8.24 -24.80 -9.71
CA GLN A 378 -8.70 -25.25 -11.03
C GLN A 378 -9.67 -26.43 -10.96
N SER A 379 -9.45 -27.38 -10.05
CA SER A 379 -10.30 -28.55 -9.86
C SER A 379 -11.63 -28.28 -9.14
N MET A 380 -11.78 -27.11 -8.54
CA MET A 380 -13.04 -26.67 -7.91
C MET A 380 -14.11 -26.38 -8.96
N SER A 381 -15.37 -26.62 -8.62
CA SER A 381 -16.50 -26.14 -9.42
C SER A 381 -16.52 -24.59 -9.46
N THR A 382 -17.28 -24.04 -10.39
CA THR A 382 -17.44 -22.58 -10.48
C THR A 382 -18.04 -22.02 -9.19
N GLU A 383 -19.03 -22.71 -8.64
CA GLU A 383 -19.70 -22.34 -7.39
C GLU A 383 -18.75 -22.37 -6.18
N GLU A 384 -17.87 -23.36 -6.09
CA GLU A 384 -16.87 -23.44 -5.02
C GLU A 384 -15.85 -22.29 -5.11
N ARG A 385 -15.41 -21.94 -6.34
CA ARG A 385 -14.54 -20.80 -6.56
C ARG A 385 -15.21 -19.47 -6.20
N GLU A 386 -16.46 -19.29 -6.59
CA GLU A 386 -17.25 -18.11 -6.25
C GLU A 386 -17.44 -17.98 -4.74
N GLN A 387 -17.81 -19.08 -4.06
CA GLN A 387 -17.95 -19.09 -2.59
C GLN A 387 -16.61 -18.70 -1.90
N MET A 388 -15.49 -19.30 -2.33
CA MET A 388 -14.16 -18.94 -1.79
C MET A 388 -13.86 -17.46 -2.02
N GLY A 389 -14.07 -16.93 -3.22
CA GLY A 389 -13.84 -15.52 -3.54
C GLY A 389 -14.73 -14.57 -2.74
N MET A 390 -16.01 -14.92 -2.53
CA MET A 390 -16.95 -14.10 -1.76
C MET A 390 -16.52 -13.90 -0.31
N LEU A 391 -15.87 -14.87 0.33
CA LEU A 391 -15.30 -14.68 1.67
C LEU A 391 -14.32 -13.50 1.72
N GLY A 392 -13.53 -13.28 0.65
CA GLY A 392 -12.63 -12.14 0.53
C GLY A 392 -13.40 -10.82 0.43
N ARG A 393 -14.42 -10.76 -0.42
CA ARG A 393 -15.26 -9.57 -0.58
C ARG A 393 -15.98 -9.19 0.71
N GLU A 394 -16.55 -10.16 1.40
CA GLU A 394 -17.21 -9.96 2.70
C GLU A 394 -16.24 -9.42 3.75
N ALA A 395 -15.01 -9.95 3.79
CA ALA A 395 -13.96 -9.44 4.68
C ALA A 395 -13.59 -7.98 4.35
N VAL A 396 -13.48 -7.63 3.06
CA VAL A 396 -13.22 -6.25 2.63
C VAL A 396 -14.37 -5.33 3.04
N LEU A 397 -15.60 -5.67 2.71
CA LEU A 397 -16.78 -4.85 3.00
C LEU A 397 -16.98 -4.63 4.51
N SER A 398 -16.67 -5.63 5.33
CA SER A 398 -16.84 -5.54 6.78
C SER A 398 -15.68 -4.82 7.52
N LYS A 399 -14.44 -4.86 6.97
CA LYS A 399 -13.26 -4.40 7.72
C LYS A 399 -12.34 -3.45 6.94
N TYR A 400 -12.22 -3.63 5.62
CA TYR A 400 -11.16 -3.04 4.83
C TYR A 400 -11.66 -2.01 3.79
N THR A 401 -12.80 -1.38 4.03
CA THR A 401 -13.20 -0.16 3.30
C THR A 401 -12.53 1.05 3.92
N TYR A 402 -12.22 2.10 3.15
CA TYR A 402 -11.64 3.31 3.72
C TYR A 402 -12.57 4.02 4.72
N GLU A 403 -13.88 3.81 4.64
CA GLU A 403 -14.85 4.26 5.66
C GLU A 403 -14.60 3.56 7.01
N ASN A 404 -14.44 2.23 7.00
CA ASN A 404 -14.14 1.46 8.21
C ASN A 404 -12.75 1.83 8.75
N ILE A 405 -11.75 1.98 7.87
CA ILE A 405 -10.39 2.37 8.23
C ILE A 405 -10.36 3.75 8.89
N ALA A 406 -11.08 4.74 8.34
CA ALA A 406 -11.19 6.06 8.96
C ALA A 406 -11.86 5.99 10.33
N SER A 407 -12.88 5.13 10.51
CA SER A 407 -13.51 4.91 11.82
C SER A 407 -12.55 4.27 12.83
N GLU A 408 -11.67 3.36 12.39
CA GLU A 408 -10.62 2.83 13.27
C GLU A 408 -9.55 3.90 13.61
N PHE A 409 -9.29 4.82 12.68
CA PHE A 409 -8.43 5.98 12.94
C PHE A 409 -9.03 6.93 13.99
N GLU A 410 -10.34 7.20 13.94
CA GLU A 410 -11.03 8.04 14.94
C GLU A 410 -10.84 7.50 16.35
N LYS A 411 -10.91 6.17 16.54
CA LYS A 411 -10.64 5.53 17.84
C LYS A 411 -9.20 5.78 18.35
N ALA A 412 -8.28 6.10 17.45
CA ALA A 412 -6.92 6.48 17.84
C ALA A 412 -6.84 7.94 18.29
N PHE A 413 -7.88 8.76 18.09
CA PHE A 413 -7.94 10.14 18.55
C PHE A 413 -8.40 10.26 20.01
N GLU A 414 -9.07 9.27 20.55
CA GLU A 414 -9.45 9.16 21.97
C GLU A 414 -8.23 8.85 22.87
#